data_63400086069bf076a9e4bf27b67bcdee
#
_entry.id   63400086069bf076a9e4bf27b67bcdee
#
_cell.length_a   1.000
_cell.length_b   1.000
_cell.length_c   1.000
_cell.angle_alpha   90.00
_cell.angle_beta   90.00
_cell.angle_gamma   90.00
#
_symmetry.space_group_name_H-M   'P 1'
#
loop_
_entity.id
_entity.type
_entity.pdbx_description
1 polymer ?
#
loop_
_entity_poly.entity_id
_entity_poly.type
_entity_poly.pdbx_seq_one_letter_code
_entity_poly.pdbx_strand_id
1 'polypeptide(L)'
;MVVTIRSLGLNGIAGYEVKAECFLSGGLPAFDVVGLPDAAVREARERVRAAVKNCGARFPVSRITVNLAPAGQKKAGTLYDLPIFVGILAAAGELPPPPEHAAFLGELSLTGALRGVSGVLPMALAAREAGIQTLFVPAENAAEATLAGGLTVYGVPDVAALAAHLKGETPLSPAPVWQPEEDWTPLPDLQDVMGQENGKRALEIAAAGGHNLLLIGSPGAGKSMLAKRLPSILPDMTRPEALEVSGVWSVAGLTDPRRPLLTRRPFRSPHHTASAAALTGGGPMLRPGEISLAHNGVLFLDELPEFHRDVLEALRQPLEDGEVTVARAGGTLRLPARFQLVCAMNPCRCGWRGHPSGRCTCSDREVARYVEKISGPLLDRIDLHVVIPPAEYETMRRKQTPEPSCAVKARVDQARAIQAARFQGTGISCNAQMTPDQIARFCALDAAGDALMSQAFDRMGLSARSHDRILRVARTIADLDGAEAIAPDHLAEAIQYRNTDILKE
;
A
#
# COMPACT_ATOMS: atom_id res chain seq x y z
N MET A 1 -9.23 -35.62 26.67
CA MET A 1 -8.53 -35.72 25.38
C MET A 1 -8.19 -34.30 24.94
N VAL A 2 -6.97 -34.05 24.43
CA VAL A 2 -6.60 -32.75 23.84
C VAL A 2 -6.74 -32.87 22.33
N VAL A 3 -7.43 -31.93 21.70
CA VAL A 3 -7.52 -31.81 20.24
C VAL A 3 -6.88 -30.51 19.82
N THR A 4 -6.00 -30.57 18.83
CA THR A 4 -5.29 -29.40 18.30
C THR A 4 -5.82 -29.08 16.92
N ILE A 5 -6.30 -27.85 16.74
CA ILE A 5 -6.78 -27.30 15.46
C ILE A 5 -5.80 -26.24 14.98
N ARG A 6 -5.34 -26.36 13.74
CA ARG A 6 -4.49 -25.33 13.11
C ARG A 6 -5.34 -24.14 12.68
N SER A 7 -4.82 -22.99 12.91
CA SER A 7 -5.38 -21.69 12.53
C SER A 7 -4.24 -20.74 12.17
N LEU A 8 -4.58 -19.51 11.89
CA LEU A 8 -3.61 -18.47 11.53
C LEU A 8 -3.95 -17.18 12.30
N GLY A 9 -2.97 -16.32 12.43
CA GLY A 9 -3.11 -15.01 13.03
C GLY A 9 -2.31 -13.98 12.25
N LEU A 10 -2.43 -12.71 12.62
CA LEU A 10 -1.70 -11.60 12.05
C LEU A 10 -0.80 -10.95 13.08
N ASN A 11 0.43 -10.68 12.68
CA ASN A 11 1.34 -9.78 13.35
C ASN A 11 1.71 -8.66 12.37
N GLY A 12 1.01 -7.55 12.46
CA GLY A 12 1.06 -6.52 11.43
C GLY A 12 0.42 -6.98 10.13
N ILE A 13 1.23 -7.01 9.08
CA ILE A 13 0.83 -7.54 7.77
C ILE A 13 1.30 -8.98 7.53
N ALA A 14 2.07 -9.55 8.45
CA ALA A 14 2.56 -10.92 8.33
C ALA A 14 1.60 -11.90 8.99
N GLY A 15 1.22 -12.94 8.24
CA GLY A 15 0.50 -14.08 8.80
C GLY A 15 1.44 -14.98 9.62
N TYR A 16 0.90 -15.69 10.61
CA TYR A 16 1.62 -16.72 11.34
C TYR A 16 0.67 -17.84 11.78
N GLU A 17 1.23 -19.04 11.99
CA GLU A 17 0.43 -20.17 12.44
C GLU A 17 0.02 -20.03 13.90
N VAL A 18 -1.24 -20.36 14.20
CA VAL A 18 -1.82 -20.45 15.53
C VAL A 18 -2.39 -21.86 15.71
N LYS A 19 -2.12 -22.48 16.88
CA LYS A 19 -2.72 -23.76 17.26
C LYS A 19 -3.73 -23.54 18.35
N ALA A 20 -4.99 -23.92 18.11
CA ALA A 20 -6.04 -23.91 19.10
C ALA A 20 -6.13 -25.32 19.74
N GLU A 21 -5.60 -25.43 20.95
CA GLU A 21 -5.59 -26.69 21.73
C GLU A 21 -6.81 -26.71 22.63
N CYS A 22 -7.77 -27.58 22.34
CA CYS A 22 -9.02 -27.70 23.06
C CYS A 22 -8.97 -28.90 24.00
N PHE A 23 -9.21 -28.66 25.29
CA PHE A 23 -9.20 -29.69 26.35
C PHE A 23 -10.54 -29.68 27.11
N LEU A 24 -11.18 -30.86 27.21
CA LEU A 24 -12.36 -31.09 28.01
C LEU A 24 -12.00 -31.88 29.26
N SER A 25 -12.34 -31.37 30.42
CA SER A 25 -12.12 -32.03 31.71
C SER A 25 -13.41 -32.10 32.53
N GLY A 26 -13.48 -33.07 33.44
CA GLY A 26 -14.56 -33.14 34.43
C GLY A 26 -14.54 -31.97 35.40
N GLY A 27 -15.68 -31.65 35.99
CA GLY A 27 -15.82 -30.59 36.98
C GLY A 27 -16.98 -29.63 36.69
N LEU A 28 -17.03 -28.51 37.41
CA LEU A 28 -18.04 -27.48 37.16
C LEU A 28 -17.86 -26.88 35.74
N PRO A 29 -18.96 -26.72 35.00
CA PRO A 29 -18.91 -26.16 33.67
C PRO A 29 -18.22 -24.77 33.66
N ALA A 30 -17.15 -24.65 32.91
CA ALA A 30 -16.40 -23.41 32.72
C ALA A 30 -15.91 -23.35 31.28
N PHE A 31 -15.62 -22.14 30.77
CA PHE A 31 -15.03 -21.94 29.46
C PHE A 31 -13.93 -20.89 29.58
N ASP A 32 -12.70 -21.35 29.48
CA ASP A 32 -11.52 -20.54 29.66
C ASP A 32 -10.72 -20.50 28.33
N VAL A 33 -10.33 -19.29 27.86
CA VAL A 33 -9.42 -19.11 26.73
C VAL A 33 -8.13 -18.50 27.24
N VAL A 34 -7.00 -19.16 26.96
CA VAL A 34 -5.66 -18.74 27.35
C VAL A 34 -4.75 -18.54 26.13
N GLY A 35 -3.55 -17.98 26.30
CA GLY A 35 -2.63 -17.70 25.20
C GLY A 35 -2.69 -16.24 24.72
N LEU A 36 -2.84 -15.28 25.66
CA LEU A 36 -2.92 -13.82 25.40
C LEU A 36 -4.09 -13.40 24.50
N PRO A 37 -5.33 -13.89 24.74
CA PRO A 37 -6.50 -13.48 23.99
C PRO A 37 -6.87 -12.02 24.31
N ASP A 38 -7.31 -11.26 23.30
CA ASP A 38 -7.94 -9.96 23.51
C ASP A 38 -9.41 -10.12 23.99
N ALA A 39 -10.13 -8.99 24.13
CA ALA A 39 -11.53 -9.02 24.56
C ALA A 39 -12.42 -9.77 23.55
N ALA A 40 -12.21 -9.55 22.25
CA ALA A 40 -13.01 -10.16 21.19
C ALA A 40 -12.86 -11.70 21.16
N VAL A 41 -11.64 -12.20 21.39
CA VAL A 41 -11.35 -13.64 21.49
C VAL A 41 -12.01 -14.23 22.76
N ARG A 42 -12.03 -13.49 23.88
CA ARG A 42 -12.71 -13.97 25.10
C ARG A 42 -14.22 -14.05 24.95
N GLU A 43 -14.81 -13.16 24.16
CA GLU A 43 -16.25 -13.17 23.82
C GLU A 43 -16.64 -14.29 22.86
N ALA A 44 -15.68 -14.97 22.22
CA ALA A 44 -15.90 -16.12 21.34
C ALA A 44 -16.80 -17.19 22.00
N ARG A 45 -16.71 -17.32 23.34
CA ARG A 45 -17.52 -18.27 24.13
C ARG A 45 -18.98 -18.20 23.79
N GLU A 46 -19.60 -17.03 23.79
CA GLU A 46 -21.04 -16.88 23.57
C GLU A 46 -21.39 -17.17 22.10
N ARG A 47 -20.55 -16.73 21.14
CA ARG A 47 -20.75 -17.00 19.72
C ARG A 47 -20.64 -18.50 19.40
N VAL A 48 -19.58 -19.15 19.91
CA VAL A 48 -19.34 -20.58 19.72
C VAL A 48 -20.47 -21.41 20.35
N ARG A 49 -20.93 -21.06 21.59
CA ARG A 49 -22.03 -21.76 22.25
C ARG A 49 -23.33 -21.67 21.46
N ALA A 50 -23.65 -20.49 20.94
CA ALA A 50 -24.83 -20.30 20.10
C ALA A 50 -24.74 -21.10 18.80
N ALA A 51 -23.58 -21.04 18.13
CA ALA A 51 -23.31 -21.75 16.87
C ALA A 51 -23.44 -23.29 17.06
N VAL A 52 -22.87 -23.85 18.13
CA VAL A 52 -23.01 -25.30 18.46
C VAL A 52 -24.46 -25.70 18.58
N LYS A 53 -25.27 -24.91 19.30
CA LYS A 53 -26.70 -25.17 19.44
C LYS A 53 -27.44 -25.13 18.10
N ASN A 54 -27.09 -24.18 17.25
CA ASN A 54 -27.75 -23.96 15.95
C ASN A 54 -27.35 -24.98 14.88
N CYS A 55 -26.19 -25.64 15.00
CA CYS A 55 -25.83 -26.75 14.11
C CYS A 55 -26.40 -28.11 14.56
N GLY A 56 -27.22 -28.13 15.59
CA GLY A 56 -27.84 -29.36 16.11
C GLY A 56 -26.93 -30.22 16.98
N ALA A 57 -25.71 -29.77 17.28
CA ALA A 57 -24.77 -30.47 18.15
C ALA A 57 -25.02 -30.14 19.64
N ARG A 58 -24.54 -31.01 20.52
CA ARG A 58 -24.61 -30.79 21.97
C ARG A 58 -23.40 -30.05 22.47
N PHE A 59 -23.61 -28.89 23.12
CA PHE A 59 -22.53 -28.18 23.78
C PHE A 59 -22.11 -28.99 25.05
N PRO A 60 -20.80 -29.34 25.20
CA PRO A 60 -20.37 -30.18 26.30
C PRO A 60 -20.57 -29.50 27.66
N VAL A 61 -21.19 -30.24 28.61
CA VAL A 61 -21.38 -29.83 29.99
C VAL A 61 -20.16 -30.26 30.80
N SER A 62 -19.02 -29.60 30.56
CA SER A 62 -17.70 -29.90 31.15
C SER A 62 -16.90 -28.62 31.30
N ARG A 63 -15.73 -28.69 31.94
CA ARG A 63 -14.79 -27.59 31.94
C ARG A 63 -14.02 -27.61 30.62
N ILE A 64 -14.17 -26.55 29.84
CA ILE A 64 -13.55 -26.35 28.54
C ILE A 64 -12.37 -25.39 28.73
N THR A 65 -11.17 -25.79 28.30
CA THR A 65 -9.99 -24.93 28.25
C THR A 65 -9.48 -24.91 26.81
N VAL A 66 -9.37 -23.71 26.23
CA VAL A 66 -8.80 -23.48 24.89
C VAL A 66 -7.49 -22.70 25.05
N ASN A 67 -6.39 -23.28 24.61
CA ASN A 67 -5.10 -22.61 24.57
C ASN A 67 -4.77 -22.20 23.13
N LEU A 68 -4.50 -20.92 22.89
CA LEU A 68 -4.08 -20.41 21.59
C LEU A 68 -2.57 -20.22 21.57
N ALA A 69 -1.83 -21.19 21.03
CA ALA A 69 -0.38 -21.17 20.92
C ALA A 69 0.07 -20.46 19.60
N PRO A 70 1.23 -19.78 19.60
CA PRO A 70 2.21 -19.59 20.67
C PRO A 70 1.79 -18.51 21.68
N ALA A 71 2.09 -18.72 22.96
CA ALA A 71 1.72 -17.80 24.03
C ALA A 71 2.41 -16.42 23.97
N GLY A 72 3.54 -16.32 23.25
CA GLY A 72 4.33 -15.08 23.14
C GLY A 72 3.71 -14.03 22.21
N GLN A 73 2.65 -14.36 21.47
CA GLN A 73 1.99 -13.45 20.52
C GLN A 73 0.55 -13.20 20.95
N LYS A 74 0.13 -11.92 20.92
CA LYS A 74 -1.23 -11.53 21.25
C LYS A 74 -2.18 -11.99 20.14
N LYS A 75 -3.29 -12.65 20.49
CA LYS A 75 -4.36 -13.04 19.59
C LYS A 75 -5.45 -11.99 19.65
N ALA A 76 -5.77 -11.41 18.51
CA ALA A 76 -6.72 -10.32 18.38
C ALA A 76 -7.79 -10.63 17.32
N GLY A 77 -9.01 -10.20 17.58
CA GLY A 77 -10.12 -10.32 16.65
C GLY A 77 -10.92 -11.61 16.77
N THR A 78 -11.93 -11.73 15.93
CA THR A 78 -12.95 -12.78 15.99
C THR A 78 -12.64 -14.01 15.12
N LEU A 79 -11.53 -13.98 14.39
CA LEU A 79 -11.15 -15.02 13.42
C LEU A 79 -10.91 -16.41 14.03
N TYR A 80 -10.74 -16.50 15.36
CA TYR A 80 -10.51 -17.75 16.08
C TYR A 80 -11.80 -18.47 16.49
N ASP A 81 -12.96 -17.88 16.24
CA ASP A 81 -14.23 -18.51 16.60
C ASP A 81 -14.40 -19.88 15.95
N LEU A 82 -14.07 -19.97 14.63
CA LEU A 82 -14.21 -21.22 13.87
C LEU A 82 -13.26 -22.32 14.36
N PRO A 83 -11.94 -22.12 14.53
CA PRO A 83 -11.06 -23.17 15.07
C PRO A 83 -11.42 -23.57 16.49
N ILE A 84 -11.90 -22.66 17.34
CA ILE A 84 -12.41 -22.98 18.68
C ILE A 84 -13.65 -23.86 18.59
N PHE A 85 -14.60 -23.52 17.71
CA PHE A 85 -15.81 -24.31 17.46
C PHE A 85 -15.46 -25.75 17.02
N VAL A 86 -14.62 -25.90 16.01
CA VAL A 86 -14.20 -27.22 15.50
C VAL A 86 -13.48 -28.02 16.58
N GLY A 87 -12.59 -27.38 17.34
CA GLY A 87 -11.82 -28.01 18.40
C GLY A 87 -12.67 -28.52 19.56
N ILE A 88 -13.67 -27.75 19.98
CA ILE A 88 -14.62 -28.18 21.04
C ILE A 88 -15.47 -29.36 20.59
N LEU A 89 -16.01 -29.33 19.37
CA LEU A 89 -16.86 -30.42 18.87
C LEU A 89 -16.05 -31.68 18.58
N ALA A 90 -14.82 -31.56 18.08
CA ALA A 90 -13.93 -32.71 17.90
C ALA A 90 -13.51 -33.30 19.24
N ALA A 91 -13.22 -32.47 20.26
CA ALA A 91 -12.90 -32.95 21.62
C ALA A 91 -14.13 -33.60 22.34
N ALA A 92 -15.35 -33.19 22.00
CA ALA A 92 -16.59 -33.77 22.50
C ALA A 92 -17.01 -35.06 21.75
N GLY A 93 -16.34 -35.41 20.64
CA GLY A 93 -16.70 -36.55 19.79
C GLY A 93 -17.91 -36.29 18.87
N GLU A 94 -18.37 -35.06 18.76
CA GLU A 94 -19.50 -34.65 17.88
C GLU A 94 -19.03 -34.44 16.41
N LEU A 95 -17.74 -34.22 16.22
CA LEU A 95 -17.06 -34.16 14.88
C LEU A 95 -15.87 -35.12 14.84
N PRO A 96 -15.57 -35.70 13.68
CA PRO A 96 -14.31 -36.42 13.51
C PRO A 96 -13.11 -35.48 13.66
N PRO A 97 -11.93 -35.99 14.03
CA PRO A 97 -10.71 -35.18 14.02
C PRO A 97 -10.49 -34.59 12.62
N PRO A 98 -10.26 -33.28 12.51
CA PRO A 98 -10.04 -32.66 11.22
C PRO A 98 -8.70 -33.14 10.60
N PRO A 99 -8.51 -33.04 9.28
CA PRO A 99 -7.26 -33.41 8.63
C PRO A 99 -6.07 -32.66 9.21
N GLU A 100 -4.92 -33.34 9.39
CA GLU A 100 -3.71 -32.77 10.03
C GLU A 100 -3.17 -31.53 9.31
N HIS A 101 -3.32 -31.47 7.97
CA HIS A 101 -2.87 -30.35 7.15
C HIS A 101 -3.98 -29.34 6.83
N ALA A 102 -5.06 -29.34 7.62
CA ALA A 102 -6.15 -28.38 7.48
C ALA A 102 -6.04 -27.25 8.52
N ALA A 103 -6.34 -26.02 8.09
CA ALA A 103 -6.50 -24.88 8.99
C ALA A 103 -7.87 -24.21 8.81
N PHE A 104 -8.30 -23.55 9.87
CA PHE A 104 -9.63 -22.96 9.99
C PHE A 104 -9.55 -21.51 10.42
N LEU A 105 -10.30 -20.62 9.74
CA LEU A 105 -10.42 -19.19 10.02
C LEU A 105 -11.87 -18.77 9.87
N GLY A 106 -12.37 -17.92 10.74
CA GLY A 106 -13.67 -17.30 10.54
C GLY A 106 -14.32 -16.79 11.83
N GLU A 107 -15.08 -15.73 11.69
CA GLU A 107 -15.96 -15.21 12.75
C GLU A 107 -17.29 -15.93 12.70
N LEU A 108 -17.84 -16.28 13.86
CA LEU A 108 -19.15 -16.88 13.99
C LEU A 108 -20.20 -15.83 14.35
N SER A 109 -21.32 -15.83 13.62
CA SER A 109 -22.53 -15.17 14.08
C SER A 109 -23.27 -16.04 15.12
N LEU A 110 -24.17 -15.43 15.86
CA LEU A 110 -25.02 -16.19 16.80
C LEU A 110 -25.92 -17.21 16.10
N THR A 111 -26.21 -17.04 14.82
CA THR A 111 -26.96 -17.99 13.99
C THR A 111 -26.13 -19.17 13.48
N GLY A 112 -24.80 -19.12 13.62
CA GLY A 112 -23.89 -20.12 13.08
C GLY A 112 -23.37 -19.80 11.67
N ALA A 113 -23.79 -18.70 11.05
CA ALA A 113 -23.22 -18.27 9.77
C ALA A 113 -21.78 -17.75 9.98
N LEU A 114 -20.90 -18.01 9.01
CA LEU A 114 -19.55 -17.46 8.99
C LEU A 114 -19.55 -16.08 8.36
N ARG A 115 -18.87 -15.15 9.01
CA ARG A 115 -18.65 -13.79 8.54
C ARG A 115 -17.22 -13.62 8.07
N GLY A 116 -17.02 -12.79 7.04
CA GLY A 116 -15.72 -12.44 6.53
C GLY A 116 -14.81 -11.81 7.58
N VAL A 117 -13.52 -12.11 7.49
CA VAL A 117 -12.46 -11.58 8.36
C VAL A 117 -11.43 -10.85 7.53
N SER A 118 -10.74 -9.88 8.14
CA SER A 118 -9.67 -9.12 7.48
C SER A 118 -8.35 -9.88 7.52
N GLY A 119 -7.47 -9.66 6.52
CA GLY A 119 -6.12 -10.19 6.51
C GLY A 119 -6.01 -11.64 6.06
N VAL A 120 -6.98 -12.14 5.31
CA VAL A 120 -6.97 -13.55 4.87
C VAL A 120 -5.86 -13.83 3.88
N LEU A 121 -5.52 -12.91 2.97
CA LEU A 121 -4.42 -13.12 2.02
C LEU A 121 -3.07 -13.35 2.70
N PRO A 122 -2.57 -12.48 3.60
CA PRO A 122 -1.30 -12.77 4.28
C PRO A 122 -1.36 -14.02 5.17
N MET A 123 -2.53 -14.33 5.75
CA MET A 123 -2.70 -15.58 6.50
C MET A 123 -2.65 -16.81 5.58
N ALA A 124 -3.25 -16.76 4.39
CA ALA A 124 -3.19 -17.85 3.41
C ALA A 124 -1.77 -18.06 2.87
N LEU A 125 -1.01 -16.98 2.65
CA LEU A 125 0.40 -17.08 2.28
C LEU A 125 1.22 -17.78 3.37
N ALA A 126 1.03 -17.40 4.64
CA ALA A 126 1.67 -18.04 5.79
C ALA A 126 1.24 -19.50 5.97
N ALA A 127 -0.04 -19.81 5.69
CA ALA A 127 -0.54 -21.19 5.70
C ALA A 127 0.23 -22.09 4.72
N ARG A 128 0.43 -21.61 3.50
CA ARG A 128 1.21 -22.32 2.48
C ARG A 128 2.65 -22.56 2.93
N GLU A 129 3.29 -21.55 3.50
CA GLU A 129 4.68 -21.65 4.01
C GLU A 129 4.78 -22.62 5.19
N ALA A 130 3.75 -22.70 6.04
CA ALA A 130 3.64 -23.63 7.15
C ALA A 130 3.28 -25.08 6.74
N GLY A 131 3.16 -25.37 5.42
CA GLY A 131 2.83 -26.71 4.92
C GLY A 131 1.37 -27.10 5.13
N ILE A 132 0.46 -26.15 5.33
CA ILE A 132 -1.00 -26.37 5.30
C ILE A 132 -1.40 -26.63 3.85
N GLN A 133 -2.26 -27.61 3.64
CA GLN A 133 -2.74 -28.00 2.31
C GLN A 133 -4.19 -27.58 2.09
N THR A 134 -4.97 -27.52 3.16
CA THR A 134 -6.40 -27.21 3.12
C THR A 134 -6.72 -26.04 4.03
N LEU A 135 -7.47 -25.05 3.52
CA LEU A 135 -7.85 -23.89 4.27
C LEU A 135 -9.37 -23.68 4.22
N PHE A 136 -10.01 -23.69 5.39
CA PHE A 136 -11.43 -23.39 5.56
C PHE A 136 -11.59 -21.95 6.00
N VAL A 137 -12.27 -21.14 5.18
CA VAL A 137 -12.47 -19.70 5.40
C VAL A 137 -13.94 -19.34 5.17
N PRO A 138 -14.44 -18.20 5.67
CA PRO A 138 -15.75 -17.71 5.29
C PRO A 138 -15.90 -17.63 3.76
N ALA A 139 -17.10 -17.89 3.26
CA ALA A 139 -17.37 -17.88 1.81
C ALA A 139 -16.96 -16.56 1.14
N GLU A 140 -17.11 -15.42 1.84
CA GLU A 140 -16.70 -14.08 1.36
C GLU A 140 -15.20 -13.94 1.16
N ASN A 141 -14.37 -14.71 1.91
CA ASN A 141 -12.92 -14.67 1.84
C ASN A 141 -12.32 -15.73 0.91
N ALA A 142 -13.15 -16.63 0.36
CA ALA A 142 -12.63 -17.76 -0.41
C ALA A 142 -11.80 -17.33 -1.63
N ALA A 143 -12.30 -16.37 -2.40
CA ALA A 143 -11.59 -15.82 -3.56
C ALA A 143 -10.22 -15.22 -3.18
N GLU A 144 -10.18 -14.46 -2.08
CA GLU A 144 -8.96 -13.86 -1.53
C GLU A 144 -7.94 -14.93 -1.12
N ALA A 145 -8.38 -15.97 -0.41
CA ALA A 145 -7.51 -17.05 0.05
C ALA A 145 -6.87 -17.82 -1.11
N THR A 146 -7.58 -17.98 -2.25
CA THR A 146 -7.03 -18.67 -3.43
C THR A 146 -5.86 -17.95 -4.09
N LEU A 147 -5.68 -16.65 -3.85
CA LEU A 147 -4.56 -15.86 -4.39
C LEU A 147 -3.19 -16.37 -3.93
N ALA A 148 -3.14 -16.99 -2.74
CA ALA A 148 -1.91 -17.57 -2.21
C ALA A 148 -1.35 -18.71 -3.08
N GLY A 149 -2.19 -19.41 -3.82
CA GLY A 149 -1.81 -20.57 -4.63
C GLY A 149 -1.34 -21.76 -3.78
N GLY A 150 -1.42 -22.96 -4.33
CA GLY A 150 -0.93 -24.18 -3.66
C GLY A 150 -1.77 -24.66 -2.47
N LEU A 151 -2.92 -24.06 -2.21
CA LEU A 151 -3.87 -24.44 -1.16
C LEU A 151 -5.19 -24.89 -1.77
N THR A 152 -5.80 -25.92 -1.19
CA THR A 152 -7.21 -26.23 -1.43
C THR A 152 -8.05 -25.39 -0.48
N VAL A 153 -8.80 -24.43 -1.02
CA VAL A 153 -9.60 -23.47 -0.22
C VAL A 153 -11.06 -23.89 -0.24
N TYR A 154 -11.69 -23.96 0.91
CA TYR A 154 -13.13 -24.15 1.05
C TYR A 154 -13.78 -22.88 1.62
N GLY A 155 -14.69 -22.30 0.85
CA GLY A 155 -15.58 -21.22 1.30
C GLY A 155 -16.73 -21.78 2.11
N VAL A 156 -16.77 -21.49 3.41
CA VAL A 156 -17.73 -22.03 4.36
C VAL A 156 -18.82 -20.99 4.61
N PRO A 157 -20.10 -21.27 4.29
CA PRO A 157 -21.19 -20.34 4.54
C PRO A 157 -21.62 -20.32 6.02
N ASP A 158 -21.66 -21.51 6.66
CA ASP A 158 -22.09 -21.69 8.03
C ASP A 158 -21.49 -22.97 8.67
N VAL A 159 -21.65 -23.09 9.99
CA VAL A 159 -21.11 -24.22 10.74
C VAL A 159 -21.81 -25.54 10.44
N ALA A 160 -23.07 -25.54 9.98
CA ALA A 160 -23.82 -26.76 9.65
C ALA A 160 -23.24 -27.39 8.37
N ALA A 161 -22.99 -26.57 7.35
CA ALA A 161 -22.34 -27.00 6.11
C ALA A 161 -20.92 -27.54 6.37
N LEU A 162 -20.13 -26.88 7.24
CA LEU A 162 -18.81 -27.36 7.63
C LEU A 162 -18.91 -28.71 8.37
N ALA A 163 -19.81 -28.84 9.33
CA ALA A 163 -20.01 -30.08 10.08
C ALA A 163 -20.40 -31.25 9.17
N ALA A 164 -21.34 -31.04 8.23
CA ALA A 164 -21.73 -32.01 7.23
C ALA A 164 -20.57 -32.44 6.32
N HIS A 165 -19.74 -31.48 5.92
CA HIS A 165 -18.52 -31.75 5.13
C HIS A 165 -17.51 -32.59 5.91
N LEU A 166 -17.19 -32.21 7.16
CA LEU A 166 -16.24 -32.95 8.00
C LEU A 166 -16.71 -34.35 8.36
N LYS A 167 -18.05 -34.56 8.50
CA LYS A 167 -18.63 -35.88 8.68
C LYS A 167 -18.73 -36.73 7.42
N GLY A 168 -18.43 -36.15 6.24
CA GLY A 168 -18.57 -36.83 4.95
C GLY A 168 -20.02 -36.95 4.45
N GLU A 169 -20.95 -36.26 5.06
CA GLU A 169 -22.40 -36.31 4.71
C GLU A 169 -22.67 -35.50 3.43
N THR A 170 -22.19 -34.28 3.39
CA THR A 170 -22.34 -33.37 2.24
C THR A 170 -21.05 -32.64 2.01
N PRO A 171 -20.24 -33.03 0.99
CA PRO A 171 -18.95 -32.40 0.73
C PRO A 171 -19.11 -30.97 0.18
N LEU A 172 -18.35 -30.04 0.74
CA LEU A 172 -18.17 -28.72 0.15
C LEU A 172 -17.32 -28.84 -1.11
N SER A 173 -17.59 -28.01 -2.13
CA SER A 173 -16.73 -27.89 -3.30
C SER A 173 -15.57 -26.92 -3.01
N PRO A 174 -14.35 -27.26 -3.44
CA PRO A 174 -13.23 -26.33 -3.38
C PRO A 174 -13.57 -25.03 -4.13
N ALA A 175 -13.15 -23.90 -3.59
CA ALA A 175 -13.30 -22.62 -4.26
C ALA A 175 -12.44 -22.60 -5.55
N PRO A 176 -12.97 -22.10 -6.67
CA PRO A 176 -12.19 -21.93 -7.87
C PRO A 176 -11.05 -20.91 -7.64
N VAL A 177 -9.89 -21.15 -8.25
CA VAL A 177 -8.80 -20.18 -8.20
C VAL A 177 -9.29 -18.88 -8.85
N TRP A 178 -9.24 -17.80 -8.08
CA TRP A 178 -9.65 -16.50 -8.57
C TRP A 178 -8.74 -16.04 -9.72
N GLN A 179 -9.36 -15.55 -10.77
CA GLN A 179 -8.67 -15.00 -11.93
C GLN A 179 -9.05 -13.51 -12.08
N PRO A 180 -8.11 -12.64 -12.46
CA PRO A 180 -8.41 -11.24 -12.68
C PRO A 180 -9.42 -11.10 -13.83
N GLU A 181 -10.54 -10.46 -13.55
CA GLU A 181 -11.41 -9.93 -14.59
C GLU A 181 -10.77 -8.65 -15.13
N GLU A 182 -10.95 -8.37 -16.42
CA GLU A 182 -10.51 -7.11 -16.99
C GLU A 182 -11.22 -5.95 -16.27
N ASP A 183 -10.43 -5.06 -15.67
CA ASP A 183 -10.95 -3.87 -15.03
C ASP A 183 -11.22 -2.80 -16.09
N TRP A 184 -12.46 -2.76 -16.55
CA TRP A 184 -12.94 -1.84 -17.59
C TRP A 184 -13.15 -0.40 -17.08
N THR A 185 -12.94 -0.11 -15.81
CA THR A 185 -13.04 1.25 -15.31
C THR A 185 -11.91 2.09 -15.93
N PRO A 186 -12.18 3.03 -16.86
CA PRO A 186 -11.11 3.78 -17.49
C PRO A 186 -10.42 4.68 -16.46
N LEU A 187 -9.08 4.70 -16.48
CA LEU A 187 -8.32 5.69 -15.75
C LEU A 187 -8.44 7.05 -16.47
N PRO A 188 -8.38 8.18 -15.73
CA PRO A 188 -8.29 9.49 -16.36
C PRO A 188 -7.08 9.55 -17.29
N ASP A 189 -7.29 10.00 -18.53
CA ASP A 189 -6.26 10.02 -19.59
C ASP A 189 -5.55 11.39 -19.68
N LEU A 190 -4.26 11.38 -20.03
CA LEU A 190 -3.49 12.62 -20.28
C LEU A 190 -4.01 13.41 -21.46
N GLN A 191 -4.67 12.78 -22.44
CA GLN A 191 -5.30 13.46 -23.56
C GLN A 191 -6.41 14.46 -23.15
N ASP A 192 -6.98 14.29 -21.94
CA ASP A 192 -7.98 15.25 -21.43
C ASP A 192 -7.35 16.56 -20.92
N VAL A 193 -6.00 16.60 -20.79
CA VAL A 193 -5.27 17.77 -20.31
C VAL A 193 -4.80 18.60 -21.49
N MET A 194 -5.45 19.74 -21.71
CA MET A 194 -5.03 20.67 -22.74
C MET A 194 -3.82 21.49 -22.32
N GLY A 195 -2.79 21.54 -23.17
CA GLY A 195 -1.53 22.22 -22.85
C GLY A 195 -0.78 21.54 -21.71
N GLN A 196 -0.12 22.35 -20.88
CA GLN A 196 0.64 21.91 -19.68
C GLN A 196 1.78 20.93 -20.02
N GLU A 197 2.47 21.15 -21.15
CA GLU A 197 3.48 20.21 -21.68
C GLU A 197 4.61 19.95 -20.66
N ASN A 198 5.06 21.00 -19.93
CA ASN A 198 6.05 20.84 -18.88
C ASN A 198 5.55 19.94 -17.74
N GLY A 199 4.27 20.07 -17.38
CA GLY A 199 3.66 19.22 -16.37
C GLY A 199 3.55 17.75 -16.81
N LYS A 200 3.17 17.52 -18.07
CA LYS A 200 3.09 16.18 -18.66
C LYS A 200 4.47 15.53 -18.76
N ARG A 201 5.48 16.29 -19.22
CA ARG A 201 6.86 15.80 -19.29
C ARG A 201 7.40 15.45 -17.90
N ALA A 202 7.13 16.26 -16.90
CA ALA A 202 7.51 15.96 -15.52
C ALA A 202 6.80 14.70 -14.97
N LEU A 203 5.52 14.48 -15.32
CA LEU A 203 4.82 13.24 -14.98
C LEU A 203 5.44 12.01 -15.65
N GLU A 204 5.81 12.11 -16.93
CA GLU A 204 6.51 11.06 -17.68
C GLU A 204 7.85 10.69 -17.02
N ILE A 205 8.68 11.68 -16.69
CA ILE A 205 9.96 11.48 -15.99
C ILE A 205 9.72 10.87 -14.60
N ALA A 206 8.73 11.40 -13.86
CA ALA A 206 8.37 10.89 -12.54
C ALA A 206 7.94 9.43 -12.60
N ALA A 207 7.09 9.06 -13.58
CA ALA A 207 6.64 7.69 -13.79
C ALA A 207 7.80 6.76 -14.21
N ALA A 208 8.64 7.21 -15.12
CA ALA A 208 9.76 6.44 -15.63
C ALA A 208 10.82 6.17 -14.57
N GLY A 209 11.15 7.15 -13.72
CA GLY A 209 12.19 7.03 -12.71
C GLY A 209 11.72 6.69 -11.31
N GLY A 210 10.41 6.75 -11.03
CA GLY A 210 9.86 6.64 -9.68
C GLY A 210 10.15 7.87 -8.81
N HIS A 211 10.32 9.05 -9.45
CA HIS A 211 10.71 10.29 -8.79
C HIS A 211 9.53 10.97 -8.08
N ASN A 212 9.80 11.53 -6.91
CA ASN A 212 8.85 12.36 -6.19
C ASN A 212 8.67 13.72 -6.88
N LEU A 213 7.45 14.24 -6.91
CA LEU A 213 7.06 15.40 -7.71
C LEU A 213 6.32 16.45 -6.89
N LEU A 214 6.69 17.72 -7.04
CA LEU A 214 5.98 18.88 -6.52
C LEU A 214 5.47 19.75 -7.66
N LEU A 215 4.16 19.91 -7.76
CA LEU A 215 3.48 20.78 -8.70
C LEU A 215 3.15 22.12 -8.04
N ILE A 216 3.66 23.22 -8.58
CA ILE A 216 3.47 24.57 -8.05
C ILE A 216 2.72 25.40 -9.09
N GLY A 217 1.63 26.07 -8.72
CA GLY A 217 0.88 26.88 -9.67
C GLY A 217 -0.35 27.54 -9.05
N SER A 218 -0.94 28.50 -9.74
CA SER A 218 -2.12 29.21 -9.30
C SER A 218 -3.33 28.27 -9.12
N PRO A 219 -4.36 28.67 -8.34
CA PRO A 219 -5.63 27.94 -8.32
C PRO A 219 -6.19 27.77 -9.74
N GLY A 220 -6.69 26.59 -10.05
CA GLY A 220 -7.22 26.29 -11.38
C GLY A 220 -6.18 25.99 -12.47
N ALA A 221 -4.87 26.00 -12.18
CA ALA A 221 -3.82 25.66 -13.17
C ALA A 221 -3.81 24.18 -13.60
N GLY A 222 -4.60 23.32 -13.00
CA GLY A 222 -4.70 21.89 -13.39
C GLY A 222 -3.77 20.93 -12.63
N LYS A 223 -3.12 21.35 -11.54
CA LYS A 223 -2.20 20.52 -10.72
C LYS A 223 -2.79 19.19 -10.29
N SER A 224 -3.94 19.23 -9.62
CA SER A 224 -4.63 18.02 -9.13
C SER A 224 -5.17 17.16 -10.28
N MET A 225 -5.50 17.79 -11.43
CA MET A 225 -5.91 17.10 -12.63
C MET A 225 -4.73 16.30 -13.23
N LEU A 226 -3.55 16.89 -13.31
CA LEU A 226 -2.32 16.23 -13.75
C LEU A 226 -1.97 15.07 -12.81
N ALA A 227 -1.92 15.31 -11.49
CA ALA A 227 -1.57 14.29 -10.50
C ALA A 227 -2.48 13.04 -10.58
N LYS A 228 -3.79 13.21 -10.77
CA LYS A 228 -4.76 12.11 -10.90
C LYS A 228 -4.58 11.28 -12.18
N ARG A 229 -3.80 11.73 -13.14
CA ARG A 229 -3.49 11.02 -14.39
C ARG A 229 -2.20 10.23 -14.33
N LEU A 230 -1.37 10.45 -13.31
CA LEU A 230 -0.13 9.69 -13.13
C LEU A 230 -0.36 8.16 -13.13
N PRO A 231 -1.41 7.60 -12.48
CA PRO A 231 -1.66 6.16 -12.53
C PRO A 231 -1.84 5.57 -13.94
N SER A 232 -2.30 6.36 -14.92
CA SER A 232 -2.53 5.90 -16.30
C SER A 232 -1.24 5.67 -17.09
N ILE A 233 -0.12 6.22 -16.62
CA ILE A 233 1.19 6.09 -17.26
C ILE A 233 2.23 5.32 -16.42
N LEU A 234 1.85 4.89 -15.21
CA LEU A 234 2.73 4.04 -14.39
C LEU A 234 2.85 2.64 -14.99
N PRO A 235 4.01 1.98 -14.81
CA PRO A 235 4.17 0.57 -15.18
C PRO A 235 3.19 -0.32 -14.43
N ASP A 236 2.73 -1.38 -15.07
CA ASP A 236 1.86 -2.35 -14.42
C ASP A 236 2.57 -3.02 -13.22
N MET A 237 1.79 -3.45 -12.24
CA MET A 237 2.34 -4.18 -11.11
C MET A 237 2.69 -5.60 -11.52
N THR A 238 3.84 -6.08 -11.09
CA THR A 238 4.17 -7.50 -11.12
C THR A 238 3.25 -8.27 -10.16
N ARG A 239 3.07 -9.58 -10.38
CA ARG A 239 2.25 -10.40 -9.47
C ARG A 239 2.73 -10.34 -8.00
N PRO A 240 4.03 -10.39 -7.68
CA PRO A 240 4.50 -10.17 -6.30
C PRO A 240 4.09 -8.81 -5.73
N GLU A 241 4.27 -7.70 -6.49
CA GLU A 241 3.84 -6.37 -6.06
C GLU A 241 2.32 -6.32 -5.79
N ALA A 242 1.51 -6.91 -6.69
CA ALA A 242 0.06 -6.95 -6.55
C ALA A 242 -0.37 -7.73 -5.29
N LEU A 243 0.29 -8.85 -4.97
CA LEU A 243 0.04 -9.61 -3.75
C LEU A 243 0.44 -8.84 -2.49
N GLU A 244 1.58 -8.15 -2.51
CA GLU A 244 2.04 -7.32 -1.39
C GLU A 244 1.07 -6.17 -1.11
N VAL A 245 0.66 -5.44 -2.13
CA VAL A 245 -0.35 -4.36 -2.02
C VAL A 245 -1.68 -4.91 -1.52
N SER A 246 -2.17 -5.99 -2.13
CA SER A 246 -3.44 -6.62 -1.72
C SER A 246 -3.39 -7.13 -0.30
N GLY A 247 -2.25 -7.63 0.17
CA GLY A 247 -2.02 -8.03 1.56
C GLY A 247 -2.20 -6.87 2.54
N VAL A 248 -1.64 -5.69 2.22
CA VAL A 248 -1.83 -4.47 3.03
C VAL A 248 -3.31 -4.07 3.09
N TRP A 249 -4.00 -4.08 1.94
CA TRP A 249 -5.42 -3.72 1.86
C TRP A 249 -6.31 -4.75 2.57
N SER A 250 -5.94 -6.03 2.51
CA SER A 250 -6.60 -7.11 3.24
C SER A 250 -6.57 -6.89 4.76
N VAL A 251 -5.39 -6.59 5.31
CA VAL A 251 -5.24 -6.28 6.74
C VAL A 251 -5.99 -5.01 7.13
N ALA A 252 -6.06 -4.03 6.25
CA ALA A 252 -6.86 -2.83 6.46
C ALA A 252 -8.39 -3.09 6.44
N GLY A 253 -8.83 -4.25 5.93
CA GLY A 253 -10.24 -4.58 5.74
C GLY A 253 -10.89 -3.84 4.57
N LEU A 254 -10.09 -3.49 3.56
CA LEU A 254 -10.51 -2.74 2.38
C LEU A 254 -10.56 -3.57 1.10
N THR A 255 -10.39 -4.90 1.20
CA THR A 255 -10.47 -5.82 0.06
C THR A 255 -11.92 -5.97 -0.40
N ASP A 256 -12.14 -5.83 -1.70
CA ASP A 256 -13.42 -6.21 -2.32
C ASP A 256 -13.45 -7.74 -2.49
N PRO A 257 -14.43 -8.45 -1.91
CA PRO A 257 -14.53 -9.91 -2.06
C PRO A 257 -14.63 -10.39 -3.53
N ARG A 258 -15.14 -9.55 -4.43
CA ARG A 258 -15.23 -9.86 -5.86
C ARG A 258 -13.91 -9.63 -6.59
N ARG A 259 -13.10 -8.68 -6.12
CA ARG A 259 -11.81 -8.26 -6.70
C ARG A 259 -10.73 -8.23 -5.62
N PRO A 260 -10.36 -9.39 -5.07
CA PRO A 260 -9.44 -9.45 -3.94
C PRO A 260 -7.99 -9.10 -4.29
N LEU A 261 -7.60 -9.16 -5.58
CA LEU A 261 -6.28 -8.75 -6.05
C LEU A 261 -6.36 -7.35 -6.67
N LEU A 262 -5.59 -6.43 -6.14
CA LEU A 262 -5.39 -5.13 -6.76
C LEU A 262 -4.43 -5.29 -7.94
N THR A 263 -4.93 -5.07 -9.15
CA THR A 263 -4.13 -5.15 -10.38
C THR A 263 -3.54 -3.81 -10.79
N ARG A 264 -4.07 -2.71 -10.25
CA ARG A 264 -3.63 -1.33 -10.52
C ARG A 264 -2.93 -0.74 -9.32
N ARG A 265 -1.90 0.07 -9.58
CA ARG A 265 -1.19 0.80 -8.53
C ARG A 265 -2.14 1.71 -7.76
N PRO A 266 -2.18 1.64 -6.42
CA PRO A 266 -3.07 2.47 -5.62
C PRO A 266 -2.72 3.96 -5.76
N PHE A 267 -3.75 4.79 -5.80
CA PHE A 267 -3.66 6.25 -5.73
C PHE A 267 -4.39 6.73 -4.48
N ARG A 268 -3.63 7.18 -3.48
CA ARG A 268 -4.18 7.66 -2.21
C ARG A 268 -4.06 9.17 -2.13
N SER A 269 -5.16 9.83 -1.78
CA SER A 269 -5.22 11.29 -1.68
C SER A 269 -5.92 11.68 -0.39
N PRO A 270 -5.23 11.63 0.76
CA PRO A 270 -5.79 12.06 2.03
C PRO A 270 -6.05 13.57 2.02
N HIS A 271 -7.11 13.97 2.70
CA HIS A 271 -7.41 15.40 2.90
C HIS A 271 -6.38 16.03 3.84
N HIS A 272 -6.06 17.32 3.68
CA HIS A 272 -5.06 18.03 4.49
C HIS A 272 -5.37 18.06 5.99
N THR A 273 -6.63 17.81 6.38
CA THR A 273 -7.04 17.69 7.80
C THR A 273 -6.76 16.31 8.41
N ALA A 274 -6.22 15.36 7.64
CA ALA A 274 -5.89 14.04 8.15
C ALA A 274 -4.85 14.13 9.28
N SER A 275 -5.02 13.31 10.31
CA SER A 275 -4.06 13.25 11.43
C SER A 275 -2.82 12.43 11.04
N ALA A 276 -1.70 12.62 11.77
CA ALA A 276 -0.50 11.80 11.59
C ALA A 276 -0.79 10.29 11.76
N ALA A 277 -1.67 9.93 12.70
CA ALA A 277 -2.09 8.54 12.89
C ALA A 277 -2.91 7.99 11.70
N ALA A 278 -3.69 8.82 11.02
CA ALA A 278 -4.39 8.40 9.80
C ALA A 278 -3.39 8.13 8.65
N LEU A 279 -2.31 8.91 8.57
CA LEU A 279 -1.28 8.70 7.56
C LEU A 279 -0.41 7.47 7.86
N THR A 280 0.15 7.39 9.08
CA THR A 280 1.10 6.31 9.44
C THR A 280 0.42 5.01 9.82
N GLY A 281 -0.84 5.05 10.15
CA GLY A 281 -1.55 3.92 10.72
C GLY A 281 -1.40 3.83 12.24
N GLY A 282 -1.97 2.79 12.80
CA GLY A 282 -1.95 2.54 14.24
C GLY A 282 -3.33 2.27 14.81
N GLY A 283 -3.64 2.86 15.95
CA GLY A 283 -4.86 2.56 16.71
C GLY A 283 -4.76 1.25 17.50
N PRO A 284 -5.85 0.83 18.18
CA PRO A 284 -5.84 -0.39 19.00
C PRO A 284 -5.60 -1.68 18.20
N MET A 285 -6.01 -1.70 16.93
CA MET A 285 -5.90 -2.85 16.03
C MET A 285 -4.71 -2.77 15.06
N LEU A 286 -3.81 -1.78 15.24
CA LEU A 286 -2.59 -1.61 14.43
C LEU A 286 -2.84 -1.66 12.91
N ARG A 287 -3.86 -0.94 12.43
CA ARG A 287 -4.22 -0.92 11.02
C ARG A 287 -3.24 -0.08 10.18
N PRO A 288 -2.99 -0.49 8.92
CA PRO A 288 -2.24 0.32 7.96
C PRO A 288 -2.90 1.69 7.75
N GLY A 289 -2.07 2.76 7.66
CA GLY A 289 -2.51 4.11 7.31
C GLY A 289 -2.40 4.39 5.81
N GLU A 290 -2.71 5.63 5.41
CA GLU A 290 -2.70 6.06 4.00
C GLU A 290 -1.35 5.86 3.31
N ILE A 291 -0.24 6.01 4.05
CA ILE A 291 1.12 5.77 3.53
C ILE A 291 1.29 4.31 3.12
N SER A 292 0.89 3.37 3.97
CA SER A 292 0.97 1.93 3.64
C SER A 292 -0.07 1.52 2.61
N LEU A 293 -1.26 2.14 2.59
CA LEU A 293 -2.27 1.92 1.55
C LEU A 293 -1.83 2.43 0.17
N ALA A 294 -0.86 3.38 0.13
CA ALA A 294 -0.23 3.86 -1.09
C ALA A 294 0.97 3.00 -1.54
N HIS A 295 1.29 1.92 -0.82
CA HIS A 295 2.44 1.06 -1.12
C HIS A 295 2.44 0.58 -2.58
N ASN A 296 3.61 0.64 -3.25
CA ASN A 296 3.81 0.39 -4.69
C ASN A 296 2.90 1.22 -5.61
N GLY A 297 2.40 2.36 -5.12
CA GLY A 297 1.54 3.28 -5.83
C GLY A 297 1.90 4.75 -5.58
N VAL A 298 0.90 5.61 -5.52
CA VAL A 298 1.02 7.06 -5.41
C VAL A 298 0.35 7.57 -4.14
N LEU A 299 1.08 8.36 -3.36
CA LEU A 299 0.51 9.21 -2.31
C LEU A 299 0.47 10.66 -2.82
N PHE A 300 -0.74 11.17 -3.04
CA PHE A 300 -0.96 12.53 -3.50
C PHE A 300 -1.38 13.44 -2.35
N LEU A 301 -0.61 14.50 -2.10
CA LEU A 301 -0.91 15.53 -1.11
C LEU A 301 -1.24 16.84 -1.82
N ASP A 302 -2.51 17.16 -1.90
CA ASP A 302 -2.96 18.44 -2.42
C ASP A 302 -2.89 19.51 -1.33
N GLU A 303 -2.65 20.76 -1.70
CA GLU A 303 -2.50 21.87 -0.77
C GLU A 303 -1.43 21.61 0.32
N LEU A 304 -0.25 21.12 -0.08
CA LEU A 304 0.82 20.66 0.80
C LEU A 304 1.09 21.56 2.02
N PRO A 305 1.16 22.91 1.93
CA PRO A 305 1.40 23.77 3.09
C PRO A 305 0.23 23.87 4.08
N GLU A 306 -0.95 23.30 3.76
CA GLU A 306 -2.12 23.29 4.65
C GLU A 306 -2.15 22.04 5.55
N PHE A 307 -1.32 21.02 5.28
CA PHE A 307 -1.14 19.91 6.19
C PHE A 307 -0.48 20.34 7.49
N HIS A 308 -0.89 19.72 8.59
CA HIS A 308 -0.25 19.94 9.88
C HIS A 308 1.22 19.50 9.84
N ARG A 309 2.10 20.24 10.51
CA ARG A 309 3.55 19.98 10.46
C ARG A 309 3.93 18.55 10.86
N ASP A 310 3.29 18.02 11.90
CA ASP A 310 3.56 16.66 12.38
C ASP A 310 3.23 15.59 11.33
N VAL A 311 2.22 15.86 10.49
CA VAL A 311 1.84 14.98 9.36
C VAL A 311 2.94 14.96 8.30
N LEU A 312 3.47 16.15 7.95
CA LEU A 312 4.55 16.27 6.96
C LEU A 312 5.86 15.66 7.48
N GLU A 313 6.19 15.84 8.76
CA GLU A 313 7.38 15.24 9.37
C GLU A 313 7.29 13.69 9.42
N ALA A 314 6.08 13.13 9.59
CA ALA A 314 5.86 11.69 9.59
C ALA A 314 6.16 11.01 8.24
N LEU A 315 6.22 11.76 7.14
CA LEU A 315 6.57 11.25 5.80
C LEU A 315 8.08 11.02 5.63
N ARG A 316 8.93 11.63 6.47
CA ARG A 316 10.39 11.64 6.26
C ARG A 316 10.99 10.24 6.32
N GLN A 317 10.63 9.45 7.32
CA GLN A 317 11.12 8.09 7.49
C GLN A 317 10.62 7.18 6.36
N PRO A 318 9.33 7.11 6.03
CA PRO A 318 8.85 6.28 4.92
C PRO A 318 9.50 6.59 3.58
N LEU A 319 9.79 7.85 3.29
CA LEU A 319 10.46 8.27 2.04
C LEU A 319 11.95 7.85 1.97
N GLU A 320 12.59 7.56 3.11
CA GLU A 320 13.97 7.06 3.16
C GLU A 320 14.01 5.53 3.23
N ASP A 321 13.26 4.97 4.16
CA ASP A 321 13.36 3.55 4.52
C ASP A 321 12.42 2.67 3.69
N GLY A 322 11.38 3.25 3.05
CA GLY A 322 10.32 2.50 2.39
C GLY A 322 9.41 1.73 3.33
N GLU A 323 9.46 2.05 4.63
CA GLU A 323 8.70 1.42 5.70
C GLU A 323 8.19 2.46 6.71
N VAL A 324 7.03 2.19 7.30
CA VAL A 324 6.52 2.90 8.48
C VAL A 324 6.70 2.06 9.71
N THR A 325 7.35 2.62 10.73
CA THR A 325 7.48 1.97 12.03
C THR A 325 6.50 2.58 13.03
N VAL A 326 5.54 1.78 13.50
CA VAL A 326 4.55 2.18 14.52
C VAL A 326 4.91 1.51 15.84
N ALA A 327 5.43 2.28 16.80
CA ALA A 327 5.73 1.79 18.14
C ALA A 327 4.54 1.99 19.09
N ARG A 328 4.17 0.96 19.84
CA ARG A 328 3.11 0.97 20.86
C ARG A 328 3.53 0.14 22.10
N ALA A 329 2.79 0.28 23.18
CA ALA A 329 3.03 -0.49 24.42
C ALA A 329 3.00 -2.02 24.20
N GLY A 330 2.36 -2.51 23.13
CA GLY A 330 2.26 -3.94 22.78
C GLY A 330 3.28 -4.43 21.76
N GLY A 331 4.23 -3.58 21.30
CA GLY A 331 5.23 -3.95 20.31
C GLY A 331 5.47 -2.91 19.22
N THR A 332 6.45 -3.19 18.38
CA THR A 332 6.79 -2.39 17.20
C THR A 332 6.29 -3.10 15.96
N LEU A 333 5.52 -2.39 15.14
CA LEU A 333 5.02 -2.88 13.87
C LEU A 333 5.73 -2.16 12.73
N ARG A 334 6.22 -2.92 11.75
CA ARG A 334 6.73 -2.38 10.48
C ARG A 334 5.72 -2.65 9.38
N LEU A 335 5.38 -1.60 8.65
CA LEU A 335 4.44 -1.63 7.52
C LEU A 335 5.17 -1.16 6.27
N PRO A 336 5.01 -1.83 5.12
CA PRO A 336 5.63 -1.40 3.88
C PRO A 336 5.05 -0.05 3.44
N ALA A 337 5.91 0.81 2.90
CA ALA A 337 5.58 2.18 2.54
C ALA A 337 6.42 2.69 1.36
N ARG A 338 6.64 1.85 0.35
CA ARG A 338 7.30 2.26 -0.90
C ARG A 338 6.25 2.91 -1.80
N PHE A 339 6.19 4.20 -1.80
CA PHE A 339 5.24 4.97 -2.62
C PHE A 339 5.95 6.10 -3.34
N GLN A 340 5.38 6.55 -4.44
CA GLN A 340 5.77 7.77 -5.12
C GLN A 340 4.99 8.93 -4.53
N LEU A 341 5.69 9.93 -3.98
CA LEU A 341 5.09 11.12 -3.42
C LEU A 341 4.83 12.14 -4.53
N VAL A 342 3.58 12.54 -4.69
CA VAL A 342 3.18 13.65 -5.54
C VAL A 342 2.54 14.70 -4.67
N CYS A 343 3.03 15.94 -4.77
CA CYS A 343 2.51 17.06 -4.01
C CYS A 343 2.01 18.16 -4.93
N ALA A 344 1.00 18.90 -4.51
CA ALA A 344 0.58 20.11 -5.17
C ALA A 344 0.48 21.26 -4.16
N MET A 345 0.89 22.45 -4.58
CA MET A 345 0.76 23.67 -3.77
C MET A 345 0.53 24.90 -4.62
N ASN A 346 0.01 25.93 -4.00
CA ASN A 346 -0.03 27.26 -4.58
C ASN A 346 1.31 27.98 -4.34
N PRO A 347 1.68 28.98 -5.16
CA PRO A 347 2.95 29.68 -5.00
C PRO A 347 3.00 30.61 -3.78
N CYS A 348 1.84 30.97 -3.24
CA CYS A 348 1.70 31.78 -2.01
C CYS A 348 0.31 31.54 -1.39
N ARG A 349 0.04 32.14 -0.22
CA ARG A 349 -1.23 31.98 0.50
C ARG A 349 -2.45 32.44 -0.31
N CYS A 350 -2.35 33.55 -1.08
CA CYS A 350 -3.43 33.99 -1.95
C CYS A 350 -3.51 33.21 -3.27
N GLY A 351 -2.47 32.45 -3.63
CA GLY A 351 -2.40 31.61 -4.83
C GLY A 351 -1.97 32.31 -6.11
N TRP A 352 -1.76 33.60 -6.13
CA TRP A 352 -1.59 34.40 -7.36
C TRP A 352 -0.19 34.97 -7.60
N ARG A 353 0.83 34.59 -6.85
CA ARG A 353 2.20 35.02 -7.10
C ARG A 353 2.69 34.51 -8.45
N GLY A 354 3.32 35.39 -9.21
CA GLY A 354 3.78 35.10 -10.57
C GLY A 354 2.68 34.98 -11.62
N HIS A 355 1.41 35.17 -11.25
CA HIS A 355 0.31 35.13 -12.21
C HIS A 355 0.22 36.43 -13.04
N PRO A 356 0.05 36.37 -14.39
CA PRO A 356 0.00 37.55 -15.25
C PRO A 356 -1.07 38.58 -14.88
N SER A 357 -2.10 38.21 -14.15
CA SER A 357 -3.16 39.12 -13.71
C SER A 357 -2.77 40.13 -12.65
N GLY A 358 -1.57 40.02 -12.05
CA GLY A 358 -1.11 40.92 -10.98
C GLY A 358 -1.93 40.90 -9.69
N ARG A 359 -2.79 39.87 -9.47
CA ARG A 359 -3.70 39.79 -8.31
C ARG A 359 -3.03 39.44 -6.99
N CYS A 360 -1.73 39.12 -6.99
CA CYS A 360 -1.03 38.77 -5.78
C CYS A 360 -0.89 40.01 -4.87
N THR A 361 -1.34 39.85 -3.61
CA THR A 361 -1.23 40.89 -2.58
C THR A 361 -0.26 40.49 -1.47
N CYS A 362 0.38 39.32 -1.57
CA CYS A 362 1.29 38.81 -0.56
C CYS A 362 2.65 39.50 -0.64
N SER A 363 3.16 39.94 0.49
CA SER A 363 4.55 40.39 0.65
C SER A 363 5.51 39.20 0.59
N ASP A 364 6.77 39.44 0.25
CA ASP A 364 7.82 38.40 0.21
C ASP A 364 7.93 37.67 1.56
N ARG A 365 7.77 38.39 2.66
CA ARG A 365 7.78 37.80 4.02
C ARG A 365 6.61 36.83 4.26
N GLU A 366 5.45 37.11 3.71
CA GLU A 366 4.28 36.20 3.80
C GLU A 366 4.46 34.97 2.93
N VAL A 367 5.07 35.15 1.75
CA VAL A 367 5.40 34.00 0.87
C VAL A 367 6.43 33.10 1.54
N ALA A 368 7.53 33.67 2.05
CA ALA A 368 8.54 32.89 2.77
C ALA A 368 7.93 32.10 3.94
N ARG A 369 7.10 32.75 4.78
CA ARG A 369 6.40 32.08 5.88
C ARG A 369 5.45 30.97 5.42
N TYR A 370 4.84 31.13 4.24
CA TYR A 370 3.96 30.10 3.66
C TYR A 370 4.75 28.87 3.23
N VAL A 371 5.90 29.08 2.57
CA VAL A 371 6.78 28.00 2.13
C VAL A 371 7.49 27.32 3.32
N GLU A 372 7.88 28.08 4.35
CA GLU A 372 8.51 27.58 5.58
C GLU A 372 7.64 26.58 6.37
N LYS A 373 6.33 26.49 6.10
CA LYS A 373 5.49 25.45 6.65
C LYS A 373 5.95 24.03 6.20
N ILE A 374 6.59 23.96 5.03
CA ILE A 374 7.19 22.72 4.53
C ILE A 374 8.66 22.72 4.96
N SER A 375 9.07 21.69 5.68
CA SER A 375 10.46 21.61 6.14
C SER A 375 11.42 21.40 4.95
N GLY A 376 12.58 22.06 5.02
CA GLY A 376 13.65 21.89 4.03
C GLY A 376 14.00 20.41 3.79
N PRO A 377 14.17 19.59 4.84
CA PRO A 377 14.39 18.15 4.69
C PRO A 377 13.31 17.39 3.92
N LEU A 378 12.05 17.80 3.94
CA LEU A 378 10.99 17.20 3.13
C LEU A 378 11.08 17.66 1.67
N LEU A 379 11.30 18.95 1.42
CA LEU A 379 11.52 19.49 0.07
C LEU A 379 12.74 18.83 -0.59
N ASP A 380 13.80 18.59 0.18
CA ASP A 380 14.96 17.86 -0.30
C ASP A 380 14.63 16.43 -0.77
N ARG A 381 13.57 15.80 -0.30
CA ARG A 381 13.13 14.45 -0.71
C ARG A 381 12.25 14.44 -1.94
N ILE A 382 11.87 15.59 -2.45
CA ILE A 382 11.12 15.72 -3.70
C ILE A 382 12.13 15.98 -4.82
N ASP A 383 12.14 15.15 -5.86
CA ASP A 383 13.15 15.19 -6.91
C ASP A 383 12.85 16.25 -7.98
N LEU A 384 11.57 16.40 -8.33
CA LEU A 384 11.10 17.29 -9.40
C LEU A 384 10.24 18.40 -8.83
N HIS A 385 10.63 19.65 -9.03
CA HIS A 385 9.83 20.83 -8.73
C HIS A 385 9.38 21.49 -10.03
N VAL A 386 8.06 21.55 -10.25
CA VAL A 386 7.50 21.95 -11.55
C VAL A 386 6.51 23.08 -11.38
N VAL A 387 6.74 24.17 -12.11
CA VAL A 387 5.78 25.26 -12.20
C VAL A 387 4.77 24.95 -13.28
N ILE A 388 3.51 24.96 -12.90
CA ILE A 388 2.36 24.79 -13.78
C ILE A 388 1.79 26.18 -14.09
N PRO A 389 2.00 26.66 -15.32
CA PRO A 389 1.48 27.97 -15.72
C PRO A 389 -0.06 27.98 -15.71
N PRO A 390 -0.69 29.14 -15.57
CA PRO A 390 -2.13 29.26 -15.72
C PRO A 390 -2.55 28.81 -17.12
N ALA A 391 -3.73 28.18 -17.22
CA ALA A 391 -4.26 27.74 -18.50
C ALA A 391 -4.57 28.96 -19.38
N GLU A 392 -4.05 28.96 -20.61
CA GLU A 392 -4.32 30.00 -21.60
C GLU A 392 -5.60 29.65 -22.39
N TYR A 393 -6.48 30.60 -22.55
CA TYR A 393 -7.74 30.42 -23.28
C TYR A 393 -7.53 29.95 -24.73
N GLU A 394 -6.48 30.46 -25.41
CA GLU A 394 -6.15 30.06 -26.77
C GLU A 394 -5.72 28.59 -26.87
N THR A 395 -4.96 28.11 -25.90
CA THR A 395 -4.55 26.71 -25.81
C THR A 395 -5.75 25.79 -25.61
N MET A 396 -6.72 26.22 -24.78
CA MET A 396 -7.98 25.47 -24.57
C MET A 396 -8.87 25.42 -25.82
N ARG A 397 -8.74 26.42 -26.70
CA ARG A 397 -9.51 26.53 -27.95
C ARG A 397 -8.90 25.77 -29.14
N ARG A 398 -7.60 25.47 -29.08
CA ARG A 398 -6.91 24.70 -30.12
C ARG A 398 -7.47 23.29 -30.16
N LYS A 399 -7.93 22.83 -31.34
CA LYS A 399 -8.43 21.47 -31.59
C LYS A 399 -7.32 20.43 -31.74
N GLN A 400 -6.13 20.68 -31.18
CA GLN A 400 -5.08 19.66 -31.16
C GLN A 400 -5.46 18.61 -30.11
N THR A 401 -5.54 17.37 -30.53
CA THR A 401 -5.73 16.25 -29.59
C THR A 401 -4.41 15.99 -28.87
N PRO A 402 -4.33 16.20 -27.56
CA PRO A 402 -3.11 15.90 -26.80
C PRO A 402 -2.75 14.43 -26.91
N GLU A 403 -1.49 14.12 -26.62
CA GLU A 403 -0.98 12.75 -26.62
C GLU A 403 -1.72 11.87 -25.59
N PRO A 404 -2.20 10.66 -25.98
CA PRO A 404 -2.91 9.78 -25.07
C PRO A 404 -1.95 9.12 -24.07
N SER A 405 -2.45 8.78 -22.89
CA SER A 405 -1.68 8.10 -21.82
C SER A 405 -1.00 6.80 -22.28
N CYS A 406 -1.59 6.06 -23.19
CA CYS A 406 -1.01 4.81 -23.70
C CYS A 406 0.32 5.03 -24.45
N ALA A 407 0.47 6.14 -25.19
CA ALA A 407 1.72 6.45 -25.88
C ALA A 407 2.83 6.85 -24.89
N VAL A 408 2.48 7.67 -23.89
CA VAL A 408 3.42 8.04 -22.81
C VAL A 408 3.82 6.80 -21.99
N LYS A 409 2.84 5.94 -21.65
CA LYS A 409 3.09 4.68 -20.92
C LYS A 409 4.06 3.79 -21.67
N ALA A 410 3.95 3.68 -22.99
CA ALA A 410 4.88 2.87 -23.78
C ALA A 410 6.34 3.32 -23.64
N ARG A 411 6.60 4.64 -23.63
CA ARG A 411 7.96 5.18 -23.38
C ARG A 411 8.42 4.94 -21.94
N VAL A 412 7.51 5.12 -20.98
CA VAL A 412 7.79 4.81 -19.57
C VAL A 412 8.16 3.34 -19.40
N ASP A 413 7.40 2.42 -20.01
CA ASP A 413 7.65 0.98 -19.92
C ASP A 413 9.00 0.60 -20.57
N GLN A 414 9.39 1.24 -21.68
CA GLN A 414 10.71 1.06 -22.29
C GLN A 414 11.84 1.51 -21.36
N ALA A 415 11.74 2.71 -20.77
CA ALA A 415 12.71 3.20 -19.80
C ALA A 415 12.82 2.29 -18.57
N ARG A 416 11.69 1.77 -18.09
CA ARG A 416 11.65 0.82 -16.97
C ARG A 416 12.26 -0.53 -17.33
N ALA A 417 12.12 -1.00 -18.56
CA ALA A 417 12.79 -2.22 -19.02
C ALA A 417 14.32 -2.06 -19.00
N ILE A 418 14.86 -0.91 -19.42
CA ILE A 418 16.29 -0.57 -19.33
C ILE A 418 16.74 -0.60 -17.85
N GLN A 419 15.97 0.02 -16.95
CA GLN A 419 16.26 0.05 -15.52
C GLN A 419 16.21 -1.35 -14.89
N ALA A 420 15.20 -2.16 -15.24
CA ALA A 420 15.09 -3.54 -14.76
C ALA A 420 16.31 -4.39 -15.14
N ALA A 421 16.82 -4.24 -16.37
CA ALA A 421 18.03 -4.92 -16.81
C ALA A 421 19.27 -4.40 -16.04
N ARG A 422 19.39 -3.07 -15.85
CA ARG A 422 20.48 -2.43 -15.10
C ARG A 422 20.54 -2.88 -13.63
N PHE A 423 19.40 -3.06 -12.99
CA PHE A 423 19.28 -3.35 -11.56
C PHE A 423 19.02 -4.81 -11.23
N GLN A 424 19.17 -5.71 -12.20
CA GLN A 424 18.97 -7.13 -11.99
C GLN A 424 19.80 -7.65 -10.80
N GLY A 425 19.15 -8.28 -9.83
CA GLY A 425 19.79 -8.84 -8.63
C GLY A 425 20.13 -7.81 -7.53
N THR A 426 19.78 -6.53 -7.67
CA THR A 426 20.10 -5.49 -6.67
C THR A 426 18.96 -5.15 -5.70
N GLY A 427 17.74 -5.64 -5.96
CA GLY A 427 16.56 -5.39 -5.12
C GLY A 427 15.92 -4.00 -5.31
N ILE A 428 16.41 -3.17 -6.23
CA ILE A 428 15.78 -1.90 -6.62
C ILE A 428 15.15 -2.00 -8.01
N SER A 429 14.13 -1.20 -8.27
CA SER A 429 13.31 -1.28 -9.49
C SER A 429 13.38 -0.01 -10.36
N CYS A 430 13.97 1.09 -9.87
CA CYS A 430 13.97 2.35 -10.59
C CYS A 430 15.13 3.28 -10.17
N ASN A 431 15.42 4.27 -11.02
CA ASN A 431 16.54 5.18 -10.83
C ASN A 431 16.44 6.01 -9.53
N ALA A 432 15.24 6.37 -9.06
CA ALA A 432 15.08 7.12 -7.80
C ALA A 432 15.61 6.35 -6.58
N GLN A 433 15.71 5.01 -6.66
CA GLN A 433 16.18 4.14 -5.58
C GLN A 433 17.70 3.88 -5.61
N MET A 434 18.44 4.39 -6.59
CA MET A 434 19.88 4.18 -6.68
C MET A 434 20.63 4.61 -5.42
N THR A 435 21.54 3.77 -4.97
CA THR A 435 22.51 4.08 -3.90
C THR A 435 23.62 5.00 -4.44
N PRO A 436 24.41 5.67 -3.57
CA PRO A 436 25.56 6.49 -4.02
C PRO A 436 26.54 5.74 -4.91
N ASP A 437 26.83 4.48 -4.61
CA ASP A 437 27.73 3.64 -5.43
C ASP A 437 27.14 3.38 -6.82
N GLN A 438 25.82 3.18 -6.90
CA GLN A 438 25.13 2.99 -8.17
C GLN A 438 25.05 4.28 -8.98
N ILE A 439 24.90 5.44 -8.33
CA ILE A 439 24.97 6.75 -8.98
C ILE A 439 26.37 6.95 -9.60
N ALA A 440 27.43 6.70 -8.83
CA ALA A 440 28.80 6.80 -9.34
C ALA A 440 29.04 5.89 -10.54
N ARG A 441 28.43 4.70 -10.56
CA ARG A 441 28.58 3.71 -11.64
C ARG A 441 27.76 4.04 -12.90
N PHE A 442 26.49 4.48 -12.73
CA PHE A 442 25.54 4.57 -13.83
C PHE A 442 25.21 5.99 -14.28
N CYS A 443 25.67 7.00 -13.54
CA CYS A 443 25.41 8.41 -13.82
C CYS A 443 26.71 9.21 -14.07
N ALA A 444 27.75 8.55 -14.61
CA ALA A 444 28.98 9.24 -14.99
C ALA A 444 28.68 10.32 -16.05
N LEU A 445 29.25 11.50 -15.86
CA LEU A 445 29.15 12.62 -16.76
C LEU A 445 30.42 12.71 -17.64
N ASP A 446 30.29 13.32 -18.82
CA ASP A 446 31.43 13.73 -19.62
C ASP A 446 31.94 15.09 -19.13
N ALA A 447 33.06 15.59 -19.72
CA ALA A 447 33.66 16.86 -19.32
C ALA A 447 32.70 18.06 -19.48
N ALA A 448 31.80 18.03 -20.46
CA ALA A 448 30.80 19.09 -20.68
C ALA A 448 29.71 19.04 -19.63
N GLY A 449 29.23 17.83 -19.27
CA GLY A 449 28.27 17.60 -18.18
C GLY A 449 28.85 18.01 -16.83
N ASP A 450 30.09 17.65 -16.52
CA ASP A 450 30.77 18.05 -15.28
C ASP A 450 30.89 19.58 -15.17
N ALA A 451 31.24 20.28 -16.26
CA ALA A 451 31.29 21.72 -16.27
C ALA A 451 29.92 22.36 -16.03
N LEU A 452 28.87 21.81 -16.67
CA LEU A 452 27.49 22.28 -16.48
C LEU A 452 27.02 22.05 -15.04
N MET A 453 27.29 20.87 -14.46
CA MET A 453 26.94 20.53 -13.07
C MET A 453 27.67 21.46 -12.09
N SER A 454 28.98 21.73 -12.30
CA SER A 454 29.75 22.66 -11.46
C SER A 454 29.14 24.05 -11.46
N GLN A 455 28.80 24.59 -12.65
CA GLN A 455 28.14 25.89 -12.75
C GLN A 455 26.79 25.93 -12.04
N ALA A 456 25.98 24.88 -12.18
CA ALA A 456 24.70 24.78 -11.49
C ALA A 456 24.87 24.71 -9.96
N PHE A 457 25.88 23.95 -9.51
CA PHE A 457 26.17 23.80 -8.08
C PHE A 457 26.50 25.15 -7.44
N ASP A 458 27.38 25.94 -8.07
CA ASP A 458 27.80 27.25 -7.57
C ASP A 458 26.65 28.27 -7.62
N ARG A 459 25.92 28.35 -8.75
CA ARG A 459 24.85 29.35 -8.94
C ARG A 459 23.62 29.12 -8.08
N MET A 460 23.23 27.85 -7.87
CA MET A 460 22.00 27.46 -7.16
C MET A 460 22.27 27.10 -5.69
N GLY A 461 23.52 27.05 -5.24
CA GLY A 461 23.88 26.64 -3.89
C GLY A 461 23.42 25.23 -3.56
N LEU A 462 23.62 24.29 -4.48
CA LEU A 462 23.13 22.92 -4.35
C LEU A 462 23.83 22.17 -3.21
N SER A 463 23.10 21.30 -2.54
CA SER A 463 23.66 20.34 -1.59
C SER A 463 24.14 19.07 -2.31
N ALA A 464 24.98 18.26 -1.66
CA ALA A 464 25.38 16.94 -2.18
C ALA A 464 24.16 16.05 -2.47
N ARG A 465 23.11 16.13 -1.65
CA ARG A 465 21.85 15.41 -1.88
C ARG A 465 21.13 15.89 -3.15
N SER A 466 21.15 17.19 -3.41
CA SER A 466 20.55 17.76 -4.62
C SER A 466 21.32 17.34 -5.87
N HIS A 467 22.64 17.28 -5.79
CA HIS A 467 23.51 16.75 -6.85
C HIS A 467 23.13 15.32 -7.24
N ASP A 468 23.05 14.41 -6.28
CA ASP A 468 22.71 13.01 -6.53
C ASP A 468 21.31 12.85 -7.15
N ARG A 469 20.36 13.71 -6.77
CA ARG A 469 19.00 13.69 -7.33
C ARG A 469 18.96 14.17 -8.77
N ILE A 470 19.69 15.26 -9.08
CA ILE A 470 19.82 15.74 -10.46
C ILE A 470 20.38 14.60 -11.32
N LEU A 471 21.40 13.88 -10.87
CA LEU A 471 21.97 12.75 -11.61
C LEU A 471 20.98 11.61 -11.84
N ARG A 472 20.17 11.25 -10.81
CA ARG A 472 19.13 10.23 -10.96
C ARG A 472 18.07 10.64 -11.97
N VAL A 473 17.65 11.91 -11.94
CA VAL A 473 16.68 12.47 -12.90
C VAL A 473 17.28 12.51 -14.31
N ALA A 474 18.52 13.00 -14.47
CA ALA A 474 19.21 13.03 -15.75
C ALA A 474 19.37 11.61 -16.35
N ARG A 475 19.69 10.61 -15.50
CA ARG A 475 19.72 9.20 -15.95
C ARG A 475 18.35 8.73 -16.43
N THR A 476 17.28 9.15 -15.77
CA THR A 476 15.91 8.78 -16.18
C THR A 476 15.53 9.42 -17.51
N ILE A 477 15.92 10.69 -17.73
CA ILE A 477 15.71 11.39 -19.02
C ILE A 477 16.47 10.68 -20.13
N ALA A 478 17.73 10.32 -19.88
CA ALA A 478 18.53 9.56 -20.84
C ALA A 478 17.95 8.15 -21.11
N ASP A 479 17.38 7.48 -20.12
CA ASP A 479 16.68 6.19 -20.32
C ASP A 479 15.41 6.35 -21.19
N LEU A 480 14.65 7.45 -21.02
CA LEU A 480 13.49 7.77 -21.85
C LEU A 480 13.89 8.03 -23.32
N ASP A 481 15.06 8.60 -23.54
CA ASP A 481 15.60 8.86 -24.87
C ASP A 481 16.36 7.65 -25.45
N GLY A 482 16.43 6.53 -24.68
CA GLY A 482 17.17 5.32 -25.06
C GLY A 482 18.68 5.52 -25.13
N ALA A 483 19.21 6.57 -24.49
CA ALA A 483 20.63 6.91 -24.52
C ALA A 483 21.45 6.10 -23.50
N GLU A 484 22.61 5.60 -23.92
CA GLU A 484 23.49 4.80 -23.08
C GLU A 484 24.18 5.65 -22.01
N ALA A 485 24.58 6.89 -22.36
CA ALA A 485 25.22 7.87 -21.48
C ALA A 485 24.31 9.08 -21.22
N ILE A 486 24.59 9.79 -20.12
CA ILE A 486 23.92 11.07 -19.82
C ILE A 486 24.57 12.15 -20.69
N ALA A 487 23.83 12.75 -21.62
CA ALA A 487 24.25 13.88 -22.40
C ALA A 487 24.04 15.22 -21.65
N PRO A 488 24.74 16.30 -22.00
CA PRO A 488 24.53 17.61 -21.39
C PRO A 488 23.11 18.13 -21.44
N ASP A 489 22.33 17.81 -22.49
CA ASP A 489 20.93 18.20 -22.63
C ASP A 489 20.04 17.49 -21.59
N HIS A 490 20.28 16.20 -21.31
CA HIS A 490 19.58 15.46 -20.25
C HIS A 490 19.84 16.07 -18.88
N LEU A 491 21.09 16.50 -18.65
CA LEU A 491 21.48 17.14 -17.40
C LEU A 491 20.87 18.54 -17.27
N ALA A 492 20.84 19.30 -18.35
CA ALA A 492 20.24 20.64 -18.39
C ALA A 492 18.73 20.57 -18.08
N GLU A 493 18.00 19.61 -18.66
CA GLU A 493 16.59 19.37 -18.34
C GLU A 493 16.42 18.99 -16.86
N ALA A 494 17.26 18.11 -16.32
CA ALA A 494 17.19 17.68 -14.92
C ALA A 494 17.44 18.84 -13.93
N ILE A 495 18.39 19.75 -14.24
CA ILE A 495 18.70 20.92 -13.42
C ILE A 495 17.50 21.88 -13.36
N GLN A 496 16.73 22.05 -14.44
CA GLN A 496 15.55 22.91 -14.47
C GLN A 496 14.50 22.47 -13.45
N TYR A 497 14.32 21.17 -13.22
CA TYR A 497 13.40 20.64 -12.22
C TYR A 497 13.89 20.84 -10.77
N ARG A 498 15.07 21.38 -10.56
CA ARG A 498 15.62 21.66 -9.23
C ARG A 498 15.69 23.15 -8.89
N ASN A 499 15.23 23.99 -9.80
CA ASN A 499 15.22 25.44 -9.54
C ASN A 499 14.17 25.76 -8.46
N THR A 500 14.65 26.04 -7.24
CA THR A 500 13.86 26.43 -6.08
C THR A 500 13.67 27.95 -5.98
N ASP A 501 14.23 28.75 -6.88
CA ASP A 501 14.12 30.22 -6.85
C ASP A 501 12.66 30.65 -7.00
N ILE A 502 11.83 29.82 -7.66
CA ILE A 502 10.37 30.00 -7.74
C ILE A 502 9.69 30.03 -6.36
N LEU A 503 10.30 29.42 -5.35
CA LEU A 503 9.81 29.45 -3.97
C LEU A 503 10.40 30.63 -3.17
N LYS A 504 11.43 31.32 -3.72
CA LYS A 504 12.14 32.43 -3.08
C LYS A 504 11.82 33.79 -3.70
N GLU A 505 11.52 33.83 -5.01
CA GLU A 505 11.03 34.99 -5.75
C GLU A 505 9.51 35.19 -5.55
#